data_c6faf1653af249513990e5c6780d5d24
#
_entry.id   c6faf1653af249513990e5c6780d5d24
#
_cell.length_a   1.000
_cell.length_b   1.000
_cell.length_c   1.000
_cell.angle_alpha   90.00
_cell.angle_beta   90.00
_cell.angle_gamma   90.00
#
_symmetry.space_group_name_H-M   'P 1'
#
loop_
_entity.id
_entity.type
_entity.pdbx_description
1 polymer ?
#
loop_
_entity_poly.entity_id
_entity_poly.type
_entity_poly.pdbx_seq_one_letter_code
_entity_poly.pdbx_strand_id
1 'polypeptide(L)'
;DTDGDGVADEKILLSPGDRQNANLEHQDSGMTWGIDNWIYTAQTGIARHQFLDGQWKSEPLYGDNGQWGLAMNDVGRFFLSAAGGENPAYGFQQLPHYGRLSLPGEREANFDQVYPVLHMTDVQGGPGRVDPKRGALNRFTGCAGQSIYRGDQMPADFQGDYILPEPVGRLIRRAHVTSVDGKYVLSNAYKDSEFIASSDKNFRPVWSATGPDGCLYIVDMYRGIIQEGNWTRKGSYLRGVIDEEGFAKNIGRGRIYRVVHETTRRQAPPKLLEQTSSQLVDSLSHPNGWRRDTAQKLLVLRQDLAVVESLRRLATKGEAGLGRMHALWTLDGLGASERR
;
A
#
# COMPACT_ATOMS: atom_id res chain seq x y z
N ASP A 1 -8.56 20.13 10.25
CA ASP A 1 -9.94 20.21 9.78
C ASP A 1 -10.85 19.99 10.99
N THR A 2 -11.09 21.04 11.74
CA THR A 2 -11.89 21.01 12.98
C THR A 2 -13.37 21.30 12.74
N ASP A 3 -13.70 21.92 11.61
CA ASP A 3 -15.07 22.24 11.21
C ASP A 3 -15.63 21.31 10.13
N GLY A 4 -14.80 20.42 9.53
CA GLY A 4 -15.20 19.40 8.57
C GLY A 4 -15.41 19.92 7.15
N ASP A 5 -14.89 21.07 6.80
CA ASP A 5 -15.01 21.67 5.45
C ASP A 5 -14.03 21.07 4.41
N GLY A 6 -13.12 20.19 4.84
CA GLY A 6 -12.11 19.53 4.00
C GLY A 6 -10.83 20.35 3.84
N VAL A 7 -10.70 21.49 4.51
CA VAL A 7 -9.50 22.32 4.54
C VAL A 7 -8.82 22.19 5.91
N ALA A 8 -7.50 22.16 5.94
CA ALA A 8 -6.77 22.07 7.21
C ALA A 8 -6.74 23.45 7.91
N ASP A 9 -7.34 23.54 9.10
CA ASP A 9 -7.30 24.74 9.95
C ASP A 9 -5.91 24.97 10.53
N GLU A 10 -5.24 23.89 10.87
CA GLU A 10 -3.89 23.90 11.44
C GLU A 10 -2.98 22.92 10.74
N LYS A 11 -1.71 23.27 10.57
CA LYS A 11 -0.66 22.42 10.00
C LYS A 11 0.51 22.37 10.97
N ILE A 12 0.68 21.22 11.61
CA ILE A 12 1.78 20.96 12.54
C ILE A 12 2.88 20.18 11.82
N LEU A 13 4.10 20.72 11.80
CA LEU A 13 5.25 19.99 11.27
C LEU A 13 5.72 18.99 12.33
N LEU A 14 5.46 17.70 12.10
CA LEU A 14 5.87 16.62 12.99
C LEU A 14 7.33 16.19 12.79
N SER A 15 7.77 16.17 11.53
CA SER A 15 9.16 15.84 11.17
C SER A 15 9.57 16.68 9.97
N PRO A 16 10.80 17.24 9.96
CA PRO A 16 11.30 18.00 8.83
C PRO A 16 11.53 17.12 7.57
N GLY A 17 11.43 15.81 7.71
CA GLY A 17 11.79 14.85 6.65
C GLY A 17 13.30 14.82 6.39
N ASP A 18 13.77 13.84 5.68
CA ASP A 18 15.16 13.82 5.19
C ASP A 18 15.24 14.57 3.86
N ARG A 19 15.62 15.84 3.92
CA ARG A 19 15.84 16.68 2.73
C ARG A 19 17.21 16.47 2.08
N GLN A 20 18.00 15.52 2.54
CA GLN A 20 19.37 15.34 2.05
C GLN A 20 19.40 14.83 0.62
N ASN A 21 18.33 14.21 0.16
CA ASN A 21 18.25 13.71 -1.21
C ASN A 21 17.40 14.68 -2.06
N ALA A 22 18.05 15.40 -2.96
CA ALA A 22 17.37 16.33 -3.88
C ALA A 22 16.55 15.62 -4.99
N ASN A 23 16.60 14.28 -5.04
CA ASN A 23 15.87 13.51 -6.03
C ASN A 23 14.41 13.34 -5.59
N LEU A 24 13.48 13.92 -6.33
CA LEU A 24 12.04 13.85 -6.06
C LEU A 24 11.49 12.41 -6.13
N GLU A 25 12.14 11.53 -6.88
CA GLU A 25 11.75 10.12 -7.00
C GLU A 25 12.09 9.29 -5.75
N HIS A 26 12.94 9.80 -4.87
CA HIS A 26 13.48 9.09 -3.73
C HIS A 26 13.21 9.84 -2.41
N GLN A 27 12.00 10.30 -2.21
CA GLN A 27 11.57 10.91 -0.97
C GLN A 27 10.88 9.88 -0.06
N ASP A 28 10.88 10.13 1.24
CA ASP A 28 10.10 9.33 2.19
C ASP A 28 8.63 9.30 1.77
N SER A 29 8.04 8.14 1.80
CA SER A 29 6.71 7.92 1.26
C SER A 29 5.97 6.78 1.96
N GLY A 30 4.72 6.58 1.57
CA GLY A 30 3.97 5.39 1.95
C GLY A 30 3.67 5.31 3.44
N MET A 31 3.44 6.43 4.13
CA MET A 31 3.07 6.43 5.54
C MET A 31 1.91 5.47 5.79
N THR A 32 2.16 4.42 6.56
CA THR A 32 1.19 3.38 6.87
C THR A 32 1.08 3.20 8.38
N TRP A 33 -0.14 3.31 8.91
CA TRP A 33 -0.41 3.00 10.31
C TRP A 33 -0.39 1.49 10.49
N GLY A 34 0.57 1.00 11.26
CA GLY A 34 0.73 -0.42 11.60
C GLY A 34 -0.30 -0.88 12.63
N ILE A 35 -0.51 -2.18 12.70
CA ILE A 35 -1.40 -2.77 13.70
C ILE A 35 -0.92 -2.53 15.14
N ASP A 36 0.38 -2.33 15.31
CA ASP A 36 1.05 -2.02 16.58
C ASP A 36 1.00 -0.53 16.97
N ASN A 37 0.16 0.25 16.29
CA ASN A 37 -0.04 1.68 16.51
C ASN A 37 1.18 2.57 16.21
N TRP A 38 2.15 2.04 15.47
CA TRP A 38 3.24 2.82 14.90
C TRP A 38 2.95 3.19 13.44
N ILE A 39 3.50 4.31 13.00
CA ILE A 39 3.43 4.76 11.61
C ILE A 39 4.75 4.39 10.94
N TYR A 40 4.68 3.68 9.84
CA TYR A 40 5.82 3.21 9.06
C TYR A 40 5.96 4.00 7.77
N THR A 41 7.19 4.24 7.35
CA THR A 41 7.52 4.88 6.07
C THR A 41 8.41 3.98 5.22
N ALA A 42 8.30 4.14 3.91
CA ALA A 42 9.23 3.55 2.93
C ALA A 42 10.26 4.60 2.50
N GLN A 43 11.36 4.18 1.93
CA GLN A 43 12.47 4.95 1.41
C GLN A 43 13.62 5.12 2.44
N THR A 44 14.35 6.17 2.48
CA THR A 44 15.62 6.45 3.15
C THR A 44 15.73 5.98 4.61
N GLY A 45 16.05 4.72 4.81
CA GLY A 45 16.07 4.13 6.15
C GLY A 45 14.65 3.86 6.64
N ILE A 46 14.25 2.61 6.65
CA ILE A 46 12.97 2.24 7.22
C ILE A 46 12.91 2.80 8.64
N ALA A 47 11.95 3.65 8.88
CA ALA A 47 11.69 4.21 10.20
C ALA A 47 10.24 3.96 10.58
N ARG A 48 9.98 3.88 11.87
CA ARG A 48 8.65 3.94 12.42
C ARG A 48 8.50 5.15 13.34
N HIS A 49 7.33 5.65 13.39
CA HIS A 49 7.00 6.86 14.11
C HIS A 49 5.78 6.65 14.98
N GLN A 50 5.70 7.37 16.09
CA GLN A 50 4.55 7.36 16.97
C GLN A 50 4.29 8.78 17.46
N PHE A 51 3.02 9.16 17.55
CA PHE A 51 2.60 10.40 18.14
C PHE A 51 1.86 10.08 19.44
N LEU A 52 2.50 10.35 20.57
CA LEU A 52 1.97 10.12 21.90
C LEU A 52 2.22 11.35 22.78
N ASP A 53 1.25 11.70 23.60
CA ASP A 53 1.33 12.81 24.56
C ASP A 53 1.78 14.14 23.92
N GLY A 54 1.31 14.39 22.68
CA GLY A 54 1.68 15.58 21.93
C GLY A 54 3.11 15.57 21.38
N GLN A 55 3.83 14.45 21.47
CA GLN A 55 5.21 14.33 21.00
C GLN A 55 5.34 13.32 19.85
N TRP A 56 6.15 13.70 18.88
CA TRP A 56 6.55 12.83 17.79
C TRP A 56 7.83 12.07 18.15
N LYS A 57 7.73 10.74 18.16
CA LYS A 57 8.86 9.83 18.40
C LYS A 57 9.20 9.09 17.13
N SER A 58 10.47 8.97 16.80
CA SER A 58 10.96 8.23 15.65
C SER A 58 11.99 7.18 16.08
N GLU A 59 11.90 5.98 15.50
CA GLU A 59 12.85 4.90 15.71
C GLU A 59 13.31 4.36 14.35
N PRO A 60 14.63 4.25 14.10
CA PRO A 60 15.13 3.64 12.89
C PRO A 60 14.87 2.13 12.92
N LEU A 61 14.57 1.57 11.77
CA LEU A 61 14.47 0.15 11.55
C LEU A 61 15.58 -0.30 10.58
N TYR A 62 16.08 -1.51 10.77
CA TYR A 62 17.11 -2.07 9.92
C TYR A 62 16.50 -2.86 8.76
N GLY A 63 17.09 -2.75 7.59
CA GLY A 63 16.71 -3.53 6.41
C GLY A 63 16.62 -2.70 5.13
N ASP A 64 16.19 -3.33 4.04
CA ASP A 64 15.95 -2.63 2.77
C ASP A 64 14.69 -1.79 2.86
N ASN A 65 14.70 -0.72 2.13
CA ASN A 65 13.84 0.41 2.38
C ASN A 65 12.54 0.40 1.57
N GLY A 66 12.34 -0.53 0.65
CA GLY A 66 11.22 -0.43 -0.28
C GLY A 66 11.17 0.93 -0.97
N GLN A 67 10.21 1.12 -1.82
CA GLN A 67 10.03 2.40 -2.51
C GLN A 67 8.54 2.61 -2.81
N TRP A 68 8.07 3.84 -2.63
CA TRP A 68 6.73 4.29 -2.99
C TRP A 68 5.56 3.48 -2.41
N GLY A 69 5.66 3.07 -1.17
CA GLY A 69 4.54 2.50 -0.43
C GLY A 69 4.86 1.26 0.38
N LEU A 70 3.93 0.95 1.27
CA LEU A 70 3.93 -0.24 2.10
C LEU A 70 2.56 -0.90 2.02
N ALA A 71 2.51 -2.22 1.94
CA ALA A 71 1.29 -3.00 2.08
C ALA A 71 1.33 -3.76 3.40
N MET A 72 0.22 -3.81 4.13
CA MET A 72 0.10 -4.54 5.38
C MET A 72 -1.01 -5.58 5.26
N ASN A 73 -0.72 -6.82 5.69
CA ASN A 73 -1.75 -7.85 5.77
C ASN A 73 -2.53 -7.80 7.09
N ASP A 74 -3.50 -8.69 7.24
CA ASP A 74 -4.39 -8.72 8.41
C ASP A 74 -3.69 -9.02 9.74
N VAL A 75 -2.50 -9.60 9.71
CA VAL A 75 -1.70 -9.89 10.91
C VAL A 75 -0.57 -8.90 11.13
N GLY A 76 -0.57 -7.80 10.40
CA GLY A 76 0.38 -6.70 10.59
C GLY A 76 1.73 -6.89 9.90
N ARG A 77 1.90 -7.93 9.06
CA ARG A 77 3.14 -8.05 8.28
C ARG A 77 3.12 -7.10 7.10
N PHE A 78 4.22 -6.38 6.93
CA PHE A 78 4.43 -5.50 5.78
C PHE A 78 5.03 -6.22 4.59
N PHE A 79 4.63 -5.77 3.41
CA PHE A 79 5.18 -6.13 2.11
C PHE A 79 5.67 -4.88 1.41
N LEU A 80 6.83 -4.99 0.78
CA LEU A 80 7.54 -3.90 0.14
C LEU A 80 7.75 -4.23 -1.33
N SER A 81 7.95 -3.21 -2.14
CA SER A 81 8.53 -3.32 -3.47
C SER A 81 9.64 -2.30 -3.61
N ALA A 82 10.55 -2.49 -4.55
CA ALA A 82 11.61 -1.54 -4.84
C ALA A 82 11.71 -1.30 -6.35
N ALA A 83 11.35 -0.11 -6.78
CA ALA A 83 11.71 0.38 -8.09
C ALA A 83 13.22 0.68 -8.13
N GLY A 84 13.83 0.58 -9.29
CA GLY A 84 15.28 0.71 -9.40
C GLY A 84 16.08 -0.52 -8.98
N GLY A 85 15.72 -1.18 -7.88
CA GLY A 85 16.20 -2.49 -7.50
C GLY A 85 15.47 -3.63 -8.18
N GLU A 86 14.35 -3.30 -8.83
CA GLU A 86 13.55 -4.20 -9.66
C GLU A 86 13.00 -5.41 -8.89
N ASN A 87 12.71 -5.17 -7.64
CA ASN A 87 12.17 -6.18 -6.74
C ASN A 87 10.66 -5.95 -6.58
N PRO A 88 9.80 -6.78 -7.19
CA PRO A 88 8.35 -6.60 -7.16
C PRO A 88 7.74 -6.82 -5.78
N ALA A 89 8.36 -7.65 -4.94
CA ALA A 89 7.86 -7.87 -3.60
C ALA A 89 8.91 -8.49 -2.68
N TYR A 90 8.91 -8.07 -1.44
CA TYR A 90 9.57 -8.76 -0.32
C TYR A 90 8.88 -8.44 1.00
N GLY A 91 9.00 -9.36 1.94
CA GLY A 91 8.35 -9.23 3.23
C GLY A 91 9.16 -8.40 4.21
N PHE A 92 8.45 -7.78 5.12
CA PHE A 92 9.01 -7.03 6.24
C PHE A 92 8.26 -7.39 7.52
N GLN A 93 8.98 -7.54 8.62
CA GLN A 93 8.39 -7.75 9.94
C GLN A 93 8.66 -6.54 10.82
N GLN A 94 7.59 -5.92 11.33
CA GLN A 94 7.70 -4.70 12.12
C GLN A 94 7.92 -4.94 13.62
N LEU A 95 7.91 -6.16 14.10
CA LEU A 95 8.13 -6.42 15.52
C LEU A 95 9.49 -5.92 15.98
N PRO A 96 9.61 -5.32 17.17
CA PRO A 96 10.80 -4.60 17.60
C PRO A 96 12.11 -5.38 17.52
N HIS A 97 12.03 -6.70 17.55
CA HIS A 97 13.20 -7.57 17.61
C HIS A 97 13.58 -8.21 16.28
N TYR A 98 12.75 -8.09 15.26
CA TYR A 98 12.96 -8.82 14.01
C TYR A 98 13.33 -7.94 12.83
N GLY A 99 12.88 -6.68 12.82
CA GLY A 99 13.07 -5.82 11.67
C GLY A 99 12.62 -6.53 10.38
N ARG A 100 13.37 -6.35 9.32
CA ARG A 100 13.13 -7.06 8.07
C ARG A 100 13.67 -8.50 8.13
N LEU A 101 12.84 -9.43 7.71
CA LEU A 101 13.20 -10.82 7.49
C LEU A 101 12.82 -11.22 6.06
N SER A 102 13.81 -11.55 5.24
CA SER A 102 13.61 -12.18 3.92
C SER A 102 14.04 -13.62 4.00
N LEU A 103 13.18 -14.52 3.55
CA LEU A 103 13.45 -15.96 3.53
C LEU A 103 13.60 -16.45 2.09
N PRO A 104 14.46 -17.43 1.83
CA PRO A 104 14.53 -18.05 0.51
C PRO A 104 13.19 -18.63 0.08
N GLY A 105 12.82 -18.45 -1.19
CA GLY A 105 11.59 -19.00 -1.77
C GLY A 105 10.32 -18.29 -1.33
N GLU A 106 10.37 -17.02 -0.98
CA GLU A 106 9.18 -16.17 -0.76
C GLU A 106 8.46 -15.80 -2.08
N ARG A 107 9.04 -16.13 -3.22
CA ARG A 107 8.43 -15.93 -4.53
C ARG A 107 8.57 -17.21 -5.35
N GLU A 108 7.51 -17.60 -6.04
CA GLU A 108 7.58 -18.70 -7.00
C GLU A 108 8.53 -18.41 -8.16
N ALA A 109 9.00 -19.45 -8.82
CA ALA A 109 9.79 -19.32 -10.04
C ALA A 109 9.02 -18.46 -11.08
N ASN A 110 9.71 -17.52 -11.70
CA ASN A 110 9.15 -16.60 -12.70
C ASN A 110 8.15 -15.56 -12.14
N PHE A 111 8.04 -15.40 -10.82
CA PHE A 111 7.21 -14.34 -10.24
C PHE A 111 7.61 -12.96 -10.75
N ASP A 112 8.90 -12.73 -10.97
CA ASP A 112 9.45 -11.44 -11.44
C ASP A 112 9.23 -11.20 -12.95
N GLN A 113 8.70 -12.19 -13.67
CA GLN A 113 8.43 -12.07 -15.10
C GLN A 113 7.18 -11.22 -15.35
N VAL A 114 7.33 -10.14 -16.12
CA VAL A 114 6.21 -9.32 -16.60
C VAL A 114 5.60 -9.96 -17.84
N TYR A 115 4.27 -10.02 -17.89
CA TYR A 115 3.58 -10.59 -19.03
C TYR A 115 3.28 -9.54 -20.11
N PRO A 116 3.14 -9.96 -21.38
CA PRO A 116 2.92 -9.05 -22.49
C PRO A 116 1.73 -8.13 -22.26
N VAL A 117 1.98 -6.85 -22.43
CA VAL A 117 0.98 -5.82 -22.56
C VAL A 117 1.15 -5.23 -23.95
N LEU A 118 0.06 -5.00 -24.66
CA LEU A 118 0.08 -4.58 -26.04
C LEU A 118 0.92 -3.30 -26.25
N HIS A 119 1.93 -3.42 -27.11
CA HIS A 119 2.76 -2.33 -27.66
C HIS A 119 3.29 -1.29 -26.68
N MET A 120 4.46 -1.59 -26.14
CA MET A 120 5.22 -0.62 -25.37
C MET A 120 6.17 0.18 -26.28
N THR A 121 5.69 1.30 -26.80
CA THR A 121 6.49 2.18 -27.67
C THR A 121 7.22 3.27 -26.92
N ASP A 122 6.79 3.61 -25.71
CA ASP A 122 7.30 4.69 -24.87
C ASP A 122 8.03 4.16 -23.62
N VAL A 123 8.98 3.29 -23.76
CA VAL A 123 9.60 2.62 -22.62
C VAL A 123 10.34 3.60 -21.72
N GLN A 124 9.65 4.02 -20.69
CA GLN A 124 10.23 4.81 -19.61
C GLN A 124 11.20 3.90 -18.83
N GLY A 125 12.40 4.38 -18.55
CA GLY A 125 13.50 3.53 -18.12
C GLY A 125 14.44 3.07 -19.24
N GLY A 126 14.14 3.46 -20.49
CA GLY A 126 15.00 3.29 -21.67
C GLY A 126 14.67 2.02 -22.48
N PRO A 127 15.20 1.94 -23.72
CA PRO A 127 14.90 0.87 -24.66
C PRO A 127 15.38 -0.51 -24.20
N GLY A 128 16.37 -0.58 -23.30
CA GLY A 128 16.85 -1.83 -22.72
C GLY A 128 15.86 -2.50 -21.75
N ARG A 129 14.73 -1.86 -21.48
CA ARG A 129 13.68 -2.40 -20.60
C ARG A 129 12.65 -3.27 -21.34
N VAL A 130 12.69 -3.34 -22.66
CA VAL A 130 11.82 -4.22 -23.43
C VAL A 130 12.51 -5.53 -23.74
N ASP A 131 11.84 -6.63 -23.46
CA ASP A 131 12.19 -7.93 -24.03
C ASP A 131 11.67 -8.00 -25.47
N PRO A 132 12.55 -8.00 -26.48
CA PRO A 132 12.13 -7.95 -27.87
C PRO A 132 11.38 -9.22 -28.33
N LYS A 133 11.55 -10.34 -27.61
CA LYS A 133 10.85 -11.59 -27.94
C LYS A 133 9.42 -11.59 -27.43
N ARG A 134 9.16 -10.91 -26.34
CA ARG A 134 7.85 -10.90 -25.67
C ARG A 134 7.08 -9.62 -25.91
N GLY A 135 7.74 -8.53 -26.32
CA GLY A 135 7.12 -7.22 -26.47
C GLY A 135 6.62 -6.61 -25.15
N ALA A 136 7.15 -7.08 -24.02
CA ALA A 136 6.79 -6.66 -22.68
C ALA A 136 7.99 -6.05 -21.95
N LEU A 137 7.79 -5.46 -20.80
CA LEU A 137 8.90 -5.19 -19.90
C LEU A 137 9.68 -6.48 -19.61
N ASN A 138 10.99 -6.39 -19.61
CA ASN A 138 11.84 -7.54 -19.27
C ASN A 138 11.76 -7.89 -17.77
N ARG A 139 11.37 -6.94 -16.94
CA ARG A 139 11.20 -7.07 -15.49
C ARG A 139 10.42 -5.89 -14.91
N PHE A 140 9.95 -6.00 -13.70
CA PHE A 140 9.35 -4.89 -12.98
C PHE A 140 10.36 -3.76 -12.78
N THR A 141 9.94 -2.50 -12.89
CA THR A 141 10.85 -1.36 -12.78
C THR A 141 10.24 -0.14 -12.07
N GLY A 142 8.92 0.05 -12.12
CA GLY A 142 8.23 1.20 -11.55
C GLY A 142 7.26 0.84 -10.42
N CYS A 143 7.40 -0.33 -9.80
CA CYS A 143 6.48 -0.79 -8.76
C CYS A 143 6.20 0.27 -7.72
N ALA A 144 4.92 0.56 -7.48
CA ALA A 144 4.51 1.64 -6.60
C ALA A 144 3.14 1.36 -5.96
N GLY A 145 2.92 1.85 -4.75
CA GLY A 145 1.62 1.88 -4.11
C GLY A 145 0.92 0.54 -4.01
N GLN A 146 1.67 -0.50 -3.71
CA GLN A 146 1.15 -1.85 -3.51
C GLN A 146 0.20 -1.92 -2.31
N SER A 147 -0.70 -2.89 -2.33
CA SER A 147 -1.60 -3.18 -1.21
C SER A 147 -1.84 -4.67 -1.05
N ILE A 148 -2.29 -5.07 0.13
CA ILE A 148 -2.98 -6.35 0.34
C ILE A 148 -4.48 -6.07 0.29
N TYR A 149 -5.21 -6.80 -0.56
CA TYR A 149 -6.65 -6.65 -0.57
C TYR A 149 -7.25 -7.29 0.69
N ARG A 150 -7.92 -6.48 1.50
CA ARG A 150 -8.49 -6.87 2.80
C ARG A 150 -9.97 -6.47 2.90
N GLY A 151 -10.62 -6.25 1.75
CA GLY A 151 -12.02 -5.89 1.65
C GLY A 151 -12.94 -7.11 1.61
N ASP A 152 -14.24 -6.87 1.51
CA ASP A 152 -15.31 -7.87 1.54
C ASP A 152 -16.24 -7.79 0.33
N GLN A 153 -15.86 -7.01 -0.70
CA GLN A 153 -16.71 -6.79 -1.88
C GLN A 153 -16.16 -7.39 -3.19
N MET A 154 -14.97 -7.95 -3.17
CA MET A 154 -14.43 -8.76 -4.27
C MET A 154 -14.68 -10.25 -4.00
N PRO A 155 -14.56 -11.14 -4.99
CA PRO A 155 -14.61 -12.59 -4.77
C PRO A 155 -13.67 -13.05 -3.65
N ALA A 156 -14.07 -14.11 -2.96
CA ALA A 156 -13.36 -14.59 -1.77
C ALA A 156 -11.88 -14.94 -2.01
N ASP A 157 -11.53 -15.36 -3.22
CA ASP A 157 -10.16 -15.66 -3.63
C ASP A 157 -9.25 -14.42 -3.76
N PHE A 158 -9.83 -13.20 -3.69
CA PHE A 158 -9.03 -11.96 -3.60
C PHE A 158 -8.54 -11.68 -2.19
N GLN A 159 -9.18 -12.26 -1.18
CA GLN A 159 -8.87 -11.95 0.21
C GLN A 159 -7.43 -12.30 0.57
N GLY A 160 -6.66 -11.30 0.99
CA GLY A 160 -5.26 -11.47 1.35
C GLY A 160 -4.28 -11.38 0.18
N ASP A 161 -4.75 -11.19 -1.05
CA ASP A 161 -3.89 -11.10 -2.22
C ASP A 161 -3.12 -9.77 -2.28
N TYR A 162 -1.90 -9.87 -2.77
CA TYR A 162 -1.02 -8.73 -3.03
C TYR A 162 -1.34 -8.11 -4.38
N ILE A 163 -1.61 -6.81 -4.37
CA ILE A 163 -1.93 -6.01 -5.56
C ILE A 163 -0.77 -5.04 -5.80
N LEU A 164 -0.15 -5.16 -6.96
CA LEU A 164 1.06 -4.40 -7.30
C LEU A 164 0.86 -3.59 -8.58
N PRO A 165 0.67 -2.26 -8.47
CA PRO A 165 0.73 -1.37 -9.62
C PRO A 165 2.14 -1.26 -10.20
N GLU A 166 2.24 -1.28 -11.53
CA GLU A 166 3.47 -1.07 -12.29
C GLU A 166 3.20 -0.04 -13.40
N PRO A 167 3.45 1.25 -13.13
CA PRO A 167 3.10 2.32 -14.06
C PRO A 167 3.92 2.33 -15.35
N VAL A 168 5.14 1.82 -15.35
CA VAL A 168 5.96 1.73 -16.58
C VAL A 168 5.36 0.71 -17.54
N GLY A 169 4.97 -0.46 -17.02
CA GLY A 169 4.32 -1.52 -17.78
C GLY A 169 2.83 -1.31 -18.03
N ARG A 170 2.20 -0.29 -17.44
CA ARG A 170 0.75 -0.04 -17.54
C ARG A 170 -0.07 -1.22 -17.10
N LEU A 171 0.34 -1.85 -16.03
CA LEU A 171 -0.29 -3.07 -15.53
C LEU A 171 -0.44 -3.04 -14.00
N ILE A 172 -1.28 -3.94 -13.54
CA ILE A 172 -1.41 -4.25 -12.11
C ILE A 172 -1.34 -5.76 -11.98
N ARG A 173 -0.38 -6.24 -11.20
CA ARG A 173 -0.31 -7.65 -10.82
C ARG A 173 -1.20 -7.92 -9.63
N ARG A 174 -1.91 -9.04 -9.67
CA ARG A 174 -2.49 -9.70 -8.51
C ARG A 174 -1.67 -10.95 -8.22
N ALA A 175 -1.24 -11.10 -6.99
CA ALA A 175 -0.50 -12.28 -6.55
C ALA A 175 -1.14 -12.90 -5.31
N HIS A 176 -1.29 -14.22 -5.32
CA HIS A 176 -1.68 -14.95 -4.12
C HIS A 176 -0.56 -14.89 -3.09
N VAL A 177 -0.94 -14.71 -1.83
CA VAL A 177 -0.04 -14.75 -0.67
C VAL A 177 -0.38 -15.97 0.15
N THR A 178 0.40 -17.02 0.01
CA THR A 178 0.16 -18.29 0.67
C THR A 178 1.16 -18.49 1.81
N SER A 179 0.69 -18.92 2.98
CA SER A 179 1.57 -19.28 4.10
C SER A 179 2.01 -20.74 3.97
N VAL A 180 3.31 -20.96 3.86
CA VAL A 180 3.93 -22.30 3.75
C VAL A 180 5.09 -22.38 4.73
N ASP A 181 5.05 -23.33 5.65
CA ASP A 181 6.13 -23.56 6.64
C ASP A 181 6.60 -22.30 7.37
N GLY A 182 5.65 -21.44 7.76
CA GLY A 182 5.92 -20.21 8.50
C GLY A 182 6.44 -19.04 7.67
N LYS A 183 6.58 -19.18 6.36
CA LYS A 183 6.89 -18.09 5.42
C LYS A 183 5.71 -17.81 4.49
N TYR A 184 5.66 -16.61 3.95
CA TYR A 184 4.75 -16.28 2.85
C TYR A 184 5.42 -16.58 1.51
N VAL A 185 4.64 -17.14 0.58
CA VAL A 185 5.05 -17.38 -0.79
C VAL A 185 4.10 -16.63 -1.71
N LEU A 186 4.65 -15.82 -2.59
CA LEU A 186 3.89 -15.09 -3.60
C LEU A 186 3.91 -15.84 -4.92
N SER A 187 2.73 -16.02 -5.50
CA SER A 187 2.54 -16.60 -6.84
C SER A 187 1.63 -15.72 -7.69
N ASN A 188 1.85 -15.69 -8.99
CA ASN A 188 0.95 -14.93 -9.88
C ASN A 188 -0.45 -15.58 -9.89
N ALA A 189 -1.49 -14.80 -9.67
CA ALA A 189 -2.87 -15.28 -9.68
C ALA A 189 -3.36 -15.69 -11.08
N TYR A 190 -2.72 -15.24 -12.15
CA TYR A 190 -3.10 -15.51 -13.53
C TYR A 190 -1.93 -16.10 -14.30
N LYS A 191 -2.18 -17.21 -14.97
CA LYS A 191 -1.17 -17.82 -15.83
C LYS A 191 -0.91 -16.93 -17.06
N ASP A 192 0.35 -16.56 -17.27
CA ASP A 192 0.83 -15.81 -18.43
C ASP A 192 0.06 -14.51 -18.73
N SER A 193 -0.50 -13.88 -17.68
CA SER A 193 -1.23 -12.61 -17.80
C SER A 193 -1.19 -11.80 -16.52
N GLU A 194 -1.60 -10.54 -16.62
CA GLU A 194 -1.73 -9.62 -15.48
C GLU A 194 -3.22 -9.44 -15.12
N PHE A 195 -3.50 -8.98 -13.92
CA PHE A 195 -4.86 -8.70 -13.46
C PHE A 195 -5.50 -7.56 -14.24
N ILE A 196 -4.78 -6.47 -14.39
CA ILE A 196 -5.19 -5.34 -15.23
C ILE A 196 -4.01 -4.98 -16.12
N ALA A 197 -4.28 -4.72 -17.39
CA ALA A 197 -3.32 -4.23 -18.34
C ALA A 197 -4.00 -3.26 -19.31
N SER A 198 -3.27 -2.25 -19.79
CA SER A 198 -3.81 -1.24 -20.70
C SER A 198 -2.86 -0.95 -21.84
N SER A 199 -3.40 -0.84 -23.06
CA SER A 199 -2.70 -0.30 -24.22
C SER A 199 -2.70 1.22 -24.26
N ASP A 200 -3.47 1.89 -23.40
CA ASP A 200 -3.46 3.36 -23.29
C ASP A 200 -2.13 3.82 -22.68
N LYS A 201 -1.36 4.56 -23.44
CA LYS A 201 -0.04 5.07 -23.05
C LYS A 201 -0.06 6.02 -21.85
N ASN A 202 -1.22 6.56 -21.51
CA ASN A 202 -1.42 7.45 -20.36
C ASN A 202 -1.83 6.69 -19.09
N PHE A 203 -2.26 5.43 -19.18
CA PHE A 203 -2.58 4.64 -18.00
C PHE A 203 -1.33 4.39 -17.17
N ARG A 204 -1.28 4.96 -15.97
CA ARG A 204 -0.15 4.89 -15.03
C ARG A 204 -0.67 4.64 -13.62
N PRO A 205 -0.97 3.38 -13.29
CA PRO A 205 -1.43 3.03 -11.96
C PRO A 205 -0.28 3.18 -10.96
N VAL A 206 -0.46 4.01 -9.94
CA VAL A 206 0.58 4.36 -8.96
C VAL A 206 0.23 4.02 -7.52
N TRP A 207 -1.02 3.64 -7.26
CA TRP A 207 -1.47 3.26 -5.93
C TRP A 207 -2.67 2.33 -6.00
N SER A 208 -2.74 1.41 -5.03
CA SER A 208 -3.92 0.58 -4.79
C SER A 208 -4.28 0.57 -3.31
N ALA A 209 -5.55 0.38 -2.97
CA ALA A 209 -5.99 0.31 -1.58
C ALA A 209 -7.35 -0.39 -1.46
N THR A 210 -7.58 -1.08 -0.36
CA THR A 210 -8.94 -1.45 0.07
C THR A 210 -9.68 -0.21 0.52
N GLY A 211 -10.87 0.02 0.01
CA GLY A 211 -11.68 1.18 0.36
C GLY A 211 -12.63 0.96 1.55
N PRO A 212 -13.25 2.04 2.03
CA PRO A 212 -14.20 2.00 3.14
C PRO A 212 -15.45 1.16 2.85
N ASP A 213 -15.82 1.01 1.58
CA ASP A 213 -16.92 0.20 1.09
C ASP A 213 -16.53 -1.26 0.79
N GLY A 214 -15.27 -1.63 1.05
CA GLY A 214 -14.76 -2.98 0.83
C GLY A 214 -14.30 -3.29 -0.60
N CYS A 215 -14.41 -2.36 -1.54
CA CYS A 215 -13.90 -2.51 -2.89
C CYS A 215 -12.39 -2.24 -2.97
N LEU A 216 -11.78 -2.66 -4.07
CA LEU A 216 -10.40 -2.28 -4.43
C LEU A 216 -10.43 -0.95 -5.19
N TYR A 217 -9.59 -0.02 -4.78
CA TYR A 217 -9.38 1.26 -5.44
C TYR A 217 -8.00 1.34 -6.06
N ILE A 218 -7.91 1.98 -7.21
CA ILE A 218 -6.68 2.16 -7.99
C ILE A 218 -6.56 3.62 -8.36
N VAL A 219 -5.43 4.22 -8.01
CA VAL A 219 -5.07 5.59 -8.43
C VAL A 219 -4.28 5.50 -9.73
N ASP A 220 -4.79 6.15 -10.74
CA ASP A 220 -4.15 6.31 -12.04
C ASP A 220 -3.72 7.77 -12.24
N MET A 221 -2.43 8.00 -12.36
CA MET A 221 -1.89 9.31 -12.70
C MET A 221 -2.39 9.82 -14.04
N TYR A 222 -2.72 8.91 -14.93
CA TYR A 222 -3.15 9.16 -16.30
C TYR A 222 -2.29 10.20 -17.02
N ARG A 223 -1.02 9.90 -17.06
CA ARG A 223 -0.02 10.79 -17.64
C ARG A 223 1.00 10.02 -18.47
N GLY A 224 1.27 10.47 -19.68
CA GLY A 224 2.23 9.81 -20.56
C GLY A 224 3.66 9.84 -20.02
N ILE A 225 4.01 10.85 -19.21
CA ILE A 225 5.36 11.00 -18.64
C ILE A 225 5.34 10.70 -17.16
N ILE A 226 6.17 9.77 -16.71
CA ILE A 226 6.35 9.42 -15.28
C ILE A 226 7.81 9.50 -14.83
N GLN A 227 8.74 9.68 -15.74
CA GLN A 227 10.16 9.87 -15.42
C GLN A 227 10.63 11.26 -15.82
N GLU A 228 11.60 11.76 -15.08
CA GLU A 228 12.17 13.09 -15.23
C GLU A 228 13.72 13.07 -15.29
N GLY A 229 14.33 14.21 -15.24
CA GLY A 229 15.78 14.38 -15.19
C GLY A 229 16.47 13.86 -16.45
N ASN A 230 17.40 12.99 -16.27
CA ASN A 230 18.24 12.48 -17.37
C ASN A 230 17.46 11.73 -18.45
N TRP A 231 16.32 11.14 -18.12
CA TRP A 231 15.50 10.37 -19.06
C TRP A 231 14.72 11.27 -20.04
N THR A 232 14.36 12.47 -19.63
CA THR A 232 13.55 13.41 -20.42
C THR A 232 14.32 14.61 -20.97
N ARG A 233 15.63 14.64 -20.79
CA ARG A 233 16.49 15.72 -21.29
C ARG A 233 16.47 15.79 -22.82
N LYS A 234 16.77 16.96 -23.38
CA LYS A 234 16.87 17.16 -24.82
C LYS A 234 17.86 16.17 -25.46
N GLY A 235 17.43 15.52 -26.52
CA GLY A 235 18.21 14.51 -27.23
C GLY A 235 18.19 13.11 -26.62
N SER A 236 17.49 12.89 -25.49
CA SER A 236 17.27 11.54 -24.97
C SER A 236 16.24 10.76 -25.78
N TYR A 237 16.29 9.44 -25.71
CA TYR A 237 15.31 8.57 -26.36
C TYR A 237 13.87 8.95 -25.97
N LEU A 238 13.63 9.06 -24.65
CA LEU A 238 12.30 9.34 -24.14
C LEU A 238 11.79 10.73 -24.56
N ARG A 239 12.67 11.74 -24.67
CA ARG A 239 12.29 13.07 -25.15
C ARG A 239 11.72 12.99 -26.57
N GLY A 240 12.33 12.21 -27.46
CA GLY A 240 11.80 12.00 -28.80
C GLY A 240 10.39 11.43 -28.78
N VAL A 241 10.16 10.40 -27.98
CA VAL A 241 8.83 9.79 -27.82
C VAL A 241 7.81 10.77 -27.22
N ILE A 242 8.21 11.54 -26.20
CA ILE A 242 7.34 12.55 -25.58
C ILE A 242 6.87 13.60 -26.60
N ASP A 243 7.79 14.05 -27.44
CA ASP A 243 7.50 15.11 -28.43
C ASP A 243 6.63 14.54 -29.56
N GLU A 244 6.93 13.35 -30.06
CA GLU A 244 6.16 12.66 -31.10
C GLU A 244 4.72 12.36 -30.66
N GLU A 245 4.54 11.81 -29.47
CA GLU A 245 3.24 11.41 -28.92
C GLU A 245 2.49 12.56 -28.23
N GLY A 246 3.14 13.70 -28.05
CA GLY A 246 2.55 14.86 -27.40
C GLY A 246 2.23 14.68 -25.91
N PHE A 247 2.95 13.83 -25.20
CA PHE A 247 2.66 13.48 -23.80
C PHE A 247 2.70 14.66 -22.83
N ALA A 248 3.47 15.70 -23.14
CA ALA A 248 3.53 16.92 -22.32
C ALA A 248 2.18 17.64 -22.20
N LYS A 249 1.25 17.41 -23.13
CA LYS A 249 -0.07 18.08 -23.17
C LYS A 249 -1.09 17.43 -22.22
N ASN A 250 -0.86 16.21 -21.76
CA ASN A 250 -1.79 15.48 -20.91
C ASN A 250 -1.53 15.78 -19.42
N ILE A 251 -2.18 16.81 -18.91
CA ILE A 251 -2.03 17.28 -17.52
C ILE A 251 -3.42 17.37 -16.87
N GLY A 252 -3.48 17.10 -15.54
CA GLY A 252 -4.69 17.28 -14.74
C GLY A 252 -5.80 16.26 -15.03
N ARG A 253 -5.46 15.07 -15.53
CA ARG A 253 -6.42 14.01 -15.89
C ARG A 253 -6.31 12.76 -15.01
N GLY A 254 -5.63 12.85 -13.89
CA GLY A 254 -5.56 11.75 -12.91
C GLY A 254 -6.95 11.35 -12.45
N ARG A 255 -7.12 10.07 -12.11
CA ARG A 255 -8.41 9.50 -11.72
C ARG A 255 -8.24 8.38 -10.70
N ILE A 256 -9.31 8.07 -10.04
CA ILE A 256 -9.40 6.94 -9.12
C ILE A 256 -10.46 5.98 -9.67
N TYR A 257 -10.04 4.75 -9.93
CA TYR A 257 -10.95 3.68 -10.29
C TYR A 257 -11.37 2.91 -9.05
N ARG A 258 -12.62 2.51 -9.02
CA ARG A 258 -13.14 1.51 -8.11
C ARG A 258 -13.37 0.23 -8.88
N VAL A 259 -12.66 -0.83 -8.51
CA VAL A 259 -12.86 -2.17 -9.08
C VAL A 259 -14.06 -2.81 -8.41
N VAL A 260 -14.98 -3.28 -9.23
CA VAL A 260 -16.20 -3.96 -8.78
C VAL A 260 -16.34 -5.29 -9.50
N HIS A 261 -16.88 -6.27 -8.80
CA HIS A 261 -17.30 -7.55 -9.37
C HIS A 261 -18.82 -7.53 -9.56
N GLU A 262 -19.36 -8.39 -10.42
CA GLU A 262 -20.81 -8.47 -10.64
C GLU A 262 -21.63 -8.75 -9.38
N THR A 263 -21.02 -9.41 -8.39
CA THR A 263 -21.62 -9.68 -7.08
C THR A 263 -21.46 -8.55 -6.07
N THR A 264 -20.73 -7.48 -6.41
CA THR A 264 -20.49 -6.35 -5.50
C THR A 264 -21.80 -5.68 -5.13
N ARG A 265 -22.07 -5.59 -3.83
CA ARG A 265 -23.22 -4.86 -3.29
C ARG A 265 -22.76 -3.47 -2.85
N ARG A 266 -23.33 -2.44 -3.47
CA ARG A 266 -23.05 -1.06 -3.05
C ARG A 266 -23.47 -0.86 -1.60
N GLN A 267 -22.54 -0.47 -0.76
CA GLN A 267 -22.79 -0.04 0.60
C GLN A 267 -22.50 1.46 0.72
N ALA A 268 -23.22 2.13 1.59
CA ALA A 268 -22.89 3.49 1.96
C ALA A 268 -21.52 3.50 2.66
N PRO A 269 -20.63 4.47 2.37
CA PRO A 269 -19.38 4.61 3.11
C PRO A 269 -19.67 4.74 4.62
N PRO A 270 -18.91 4.02 5.47
CA PRO A 270 -19.11 4.13 6.91
C PRO A 270 -18.61 5.50 7.39
N LYS A 271 -19.40 6.12 8.26
CA LYS A 271 -19.06 7.40 8.89
C LYS A 271 -18.37 7.15 10.25
N LEU A 272 -17.18 6.54 10.23
CA LEU A 272 -16.52 6.12 11.46
C LEU A 272 -16.14 7.28 12.39
N LEU A 273 -15.88 8.46 11.86
CA LEU A 273 -15.62 9.66 12.66
C LEU A 273 -16.82 10.09 13.51
N GLU A 274 -18.04 9.85 13.01
CA GLU A 274 -19.29 10.17 13.73
C GLU A 274 -19.67 9.11 14.77
N GLN A 275 -19.03 7.93 14.76
CA GLN A 275 -19.33 6.84 15.69
C GLN A 275 -18.81 7.11 17.09
N THR A 276 -19.54 6.65 18.10
CA THR A 276 -19.05 6.61 19.48
C THR A 276 -17.90 5.60 19.63
N SER A 277 -17.11 5.71 20.67
CA SER A 277 -16.03 4.76 20.95
C SER A 277 -16.56 3.33 21.12
N SER A 278 -17.73 3.14 21.71
CA SER A 278 -18.39 1.83 21.81
C SER A 278 -18.71 1.23 20.44
N GLN A 279 -19.26 2.01 19.52
CA GLN A 279 -19.55 1.56 18.15
C GLN A 279 -18.27 1.25 17.35
N LEU A 280 -17.18 1.96 17.64
CA LEU A 280 -15.87 1.65 17.04
C LEU A 280 -15.32 0.31 17.55
N VAL A 281 -15.57 -0.07 18.82
CA VAL A 281 -15.21 -1.41 19.33
C VAL A 281 -15.89 -2.51 18.52
N ASP A 282 -17.17 -2.36 18.18
CA ASP A 282 -17.88 -3.33 17.34
C ASP A 282 -17.25 -3.44 15.95
N SER A 283 -16.73 -2.33 15.41
CA SER A 283 -16.09 -2.26 14.09
C SER A 283 -14.73 -3.00 14.04
N LEU A 284 -14.11 -3.32 15.17
CA LEU A 284 -12.85 -4.09 15.22
C LEU A 284 -13.01 -5.53 14.72
N SER A 285 -14.24 -6.06 14.67
CA SER A 285 -14.53 -7.40 14.14
C SER A 285 -15.09 -7.40 12.71
N HIS A 286 -15.13 -6.25 12.05
CA HIS A 286 -15.71 -6.13 10.71
C HIS A 286 -14.89 -6.91 9.66
N PRO A 287 -15.50 -7.58 8.66
CA PRO A 287 -14.77 -8.31 7.62
C PRO A 287 -13.84 -7.41 6.80
N ASN A 288 -14.23 -6.16 6.52
CA ASN A 288 -13.37 -5.21 5.82
C ASN A 288 -12.22 -4.70 6.72
N GLY A 289 -10.98 -5.01 6.33
CA GLY A 289 -9.76 -4.60 7.04
C GLY A 289 -9.62 -3.08 7.19
N TRP A 290 -10.03 -2.30 6.18
CA TRP A 290 -10.02 -0.84 6.27
C TRP A 290 -10.85 -0.33 7.47
N ARG A 291 -12.01 -0.97 7.73
CA ARG A 291 -12.86 -0.58 8.87
C ARG A 291 -12.22 -0.96 10.19
N ARG A 292 -11.62 -2.14 10.30
CA ARG A 292 -10.91 -2.57 11.51
C ARG A 292 -9.75 -1.63 11.85
N ASP A 293 -8.89 -1.35 10.87
CA ASP A 293 -7.73 -0.48 11.05
C ASP A 293 -8.13 0.94 11.43
N THR A 294 -9.15 1.48 10.77
CA THR A 294 -9.64 2.83 11.03
C THR A 294 -10.29 2.91 12.41
N ALA A 295 -11.07 1.92 12.82
CA ALA A 295 -11.67 1.87 14.15
C ALA A 295 -10.60 1.81 15.24
N GLN A 296 -9.60 0.94 15.10
CA GLN A 296 -8.47 0.88 16.02
C GLN A 296 -7.75 2.23 16.13
N LYS A 297 -7.38 2.81 14.99
CA LYS A 297 -6.72 4.12 14.95
C LYS A 297 -7.52 5.21 15.65
N LEU A 298 -8.83 5.29 15.41
CA LEU A 298 -9.69 6.29 16.05
C LEU A 298 -9.80 6.07 17.55
N LEU A 299 -9.91 4.83 18.01
CA LEU A 299 -9.94 4.51 19.44
C LEU A 299 -8.64 4.93 20.12
N VAL A 300 -7.50 4.60 19.52
CA VAL A 300 -6.19 5.00 20.06
C VAL A 300 -6.01 6.51 20.05
N LEU A 301 -6.42 7.21 18.99
CA LEU A 301 -6.30 8.67 18.94
C LEU A 301 -7.25 9.38 19.92
N ARG A 302 -8.42 8.83 20.22
CA ARG A 302 -9.38 9.41 21.16
C ARG A 302 -8.99 9.24 22.62
N GLN A 303 -8.16 8.23 22.93
CA GLN A 303 -7.77 7.90 24.32
C GLN A 303 -8.96 7.76 25.29
N ASP A 304 -10.11 7.25 24.79
CA ASP A 304 -11.31 7.04 25.60
C ASP A 304 -11.23 5.73 26.39
N LEU A 305 -10.85 5.85 27.66
CA LEU A 305 -10.68 4.71 28.56
C LEU A 305 -12.00 4.02 28.96
N ALA A 306 -13.15 4.63 28.69
CA ALA A 306 -14.46 4.02 29.02
C ALA A 306 -14.71 2.71 28.26
N VAL A 307 -14.01 2.49 27.14
CA VAL A 307 -14.15 1.24 26.34
C VAL A 307 -13.25 0.10 26.74
N VAL A 308 -12.34 0.30 27.71
CA VAL A 308 -11.32 -0.71 28.10
C VAL A 308 -11.95 -2.06 28.46
N GLU A 309 -13.03 -2.09 29.24
CA GLU A 309 -13.69 -3.33 29.62
C GLU A 309 -14.37 -4.05 28.43
N SER A 310 -14.90 -3.29 27.47
CA SER A 310 -15.45 -3.85 26.22
C SER A 310 -14.33 -4.43 25.34
N LEU A 311 -13.19 -3.76 25.26
CA LEU A 311 -12.00 -4.25 24.55
C LEU A 311 -11.43 -5.53 25.20
N ARG A 312 -11.33 -5.59 26.54
CA ARG A 312 -10.90 -6.79 27.27
C ARG A 312 -11.82 -7.97 27.01
N ARG A 313 -13.12 -7.73 26.98
CA ARG A 313 -14.12 -8.74 26.64
C ARG A 313 -13.97 -9.22 25.20
N LEU A 314 -13.79 -8.31 24.24
CA LEU A 314 -13.56 -8.65 22.84
C LEU A 314 -12.25 -9.46 22.69
N ALA A 315 -11.17 -9.05 23.32
CA ALA A 315 -9.87 -9.71 23.24
C ALA A 315 -9.91 -11.15 23.77
N THR A 316 -10.70 -11.41 24.83
CA THR A 316 -10.74 -12.72 25.51
C THR A 316 -11.86 -13.64 25.01
N LYS A 317 -13.00 -13.10 24.60
CA LYS A 317 -14.21 -13.84 24.28
C LYS A 317 -14.74 -13.62 22.87
N GLY A 318 -14.11 -12.74 22.08
CA GLY A 318 -14.54 -12.47 20.71
C GLY A 318 -14.42 -13.73 19.84
N GLU A 319 -15.39 -13.97 18.97
CA GLU A 319 -15.39 -15.12 18.05
C GLU A 319 -14.35 -14.94 16.94
N ALA A 320 -14.25 -13.74 16.37
CA ALA A 320 -13.33 -13.44 15.28
C ALA A 320 -11.90 -13.22 15.79
N GLY A 321 -10.95 -14.03 15.33
CA GLY A 321 -9.54 -13.93 15.72
C GLY A 321 -8.93 -12.57 15.41
N LEU A 322 -9.28 -11.96 14.27
CA LEU A 322 -8.83 -10.61 13.89
C LEU A 322 -9.40 -9.54 14.83
N GLY A 323 -10.67 -9.65 15.23
CA GLY A 323 -11.27 -8.74 16.21
C GLY A 323 -10.57 -8.79 17.55
N ARG A 324 -10.21 -9.99 18.02
CA ARG A 324 -9.45 -10.18 19.25
C ARG A 324 -8.07 -9.53 19.18
N MET A 325 -7.39 -9.70 18.06
CA MET A 325 -6.06 -9.11 17.83
C MET A 325 -6.13 -7.57 17.80
N HIS A 326 -7.08 -7.01 17.06
CA HIS A 326 -7.29 -5.56 17.04
C HIS A 326 -7.63 -4.99 18.42
N ALA A 327 -8.43 -5.73 19.22
CA ALA A 327 -8.73 -5.32 20.59
C ALA A 327 -7.47 -5.30 21.49
N LEU A 328 -6.58 -6.30 21.37
CA LEU A 328 -5.30 -6.32 22.11
C LEU A 328 -4.42 -5.13 21.74
N TRP A 329 -4.26 -4.83 20.45
CA TRP A 329 -3.48 -3.70 20.01
C TRP A 329 -4.12 -2.35 20.35
N THR A 330 -5.46 -2.29 20.39
CA THR A 330 -6.16 -1.10 20.87
C THR A 330 -5.89 -0.87 22.36
N LEU A 331 -5.96 -1.93 23.18
CA LEU A 331 -5.62 -1.86 24.61
C LEU A 331 -4.18 -1.40 24.83
N ASP A 332 -3.23 -1.88 24.02
CA ASP A 332 -1.85 -1.43 24.06
C ASP A 332 -1.72 0.06 23.74
N GLY A 333 -2.36 0.51 22.66
CA GLY A 333 -2.37 1.92 22.26
C GLY A 333 -3.08 2.87 23.25
N LEU A 334 -3.97 2.34 24.10
CA LEU A 334 -4.60 3.06 25.22
C LEU A 334 -3.78 3.00 26.51
N GLY A 335 -2.62 2.33 26.51
CA GLY A 335 -1.83 2.09 27.74
C GLY A 335 -2.54 1.20 28.76
N ALA A 336 -3.59 0.45 28.36
CA ALA A 336 -4.44 -0.37 29.21
C ALA A 336 -4.11 -1.87 29.13
N SER A 337 -3.03 -2.26 28.42
CA SER A 337 -2.48 -3.60 28.41
C SER A 337 -1.73 -3.82 29.73
N GLU A 338 -2.24 -4.70 30.61
CA GLU A 338 -1.48 -5.11 31.80
C GLU A 338 -0.26 -5.91 31.35
N ARG A 339 0.93 -5.36 31.55
CA ARG A 339 2.17 -6.13 31.49
C ARG A 339 2.20 -7.02 32.74
N ARG A 340 1.88 -8.31 32.58
CA ARG A 340 2.14 -9.32 33.61
C ARG A 340 3.58 -9.81 33.49
#